data_b4aa746aa53073976ae3af7741129e8d
#
_entry.id   b4aa746aa53073976ae3af7741129e8d
#
_cell.length_a   1.000
_cell.length_b   1.000
_cell.length_c   1.000
_cell.angle_alpha   90.00
_cell.angle_beta   90.00
_cell.angle_gamma   90.00
#
_symmetry.space_group_name_H-M   'P 1'
#
loop_
_entity.id
_entity.type
_entity.pdbx_description
1 polymer ?
#
loop_
_entity_poly.entity_id
_entity_poly.type
_entity_poly.pdbx_seq_one_letter_code
_entity_poly.pdbx_strand_id
1 'polypeptide(L)' 'METTAKVLETMRSAGKPVSAGEIATLSGLDRKEVDKAFAQLKKDGAIVSPVRCKWQPAE' A
#
# COMPACT_ATOMS: atom_id res chain seq x y z
N MET A 1 -12.92 -1.04 -0.33
CA MET A 1 -12.69 -2.51 -0.34
C MET A 1 -11.81 -2.90 0.82
N GLU A 2 -12.06 -4.08 1.37
CA GLU A 2 -11.29 -4.54 2.52
C GLU A 2 -9.80 -4.64 2.22
N THR A 3 -9.44 -5.05 1.02
CA THR A 3 -8.04 -5.19 0.64
C THR A 3 -7.33 -3.83 0.65
N THR A 4 -7.96 -2.78 0.14
CA THR A 4 -7.35 -1.45 0.14
C THR A 4 -7.20 -0.94 1.57
N ALA A 5 -8.19 -1.16 2.42
CA ALA A 5 -8.11 -0.75 3.81
C ALA A 5 -6.97 -1.48 4.52
N LYS A 6 -6.83 -2.77 4.27
CA LYS A 6 -5.77 -3.58 4.88
C LYS A 6 -4.39 -3.13 4.43
N VAL A 7 -4.24 -2.84 3.14
CA VAL A 7 -2.97 -2.34 2.60
C VAL A 7 -2.61 -1.01 3.24
N LEU A 8 -3.58 -0.10 3.32
CA LEU A 8 -3.36 1.22 3.91
C LEU A 8 -2.98 1.10 5.38
N GLU A 9 -3.68 0.26 6.12
CA GLU A 9 -3.37 0.02 7.52
C GLU A 9 -1.97 -0.55 7.69
N THR A 10 -1.57 -1.48 6.81
CA THR A 10 -0.23 -2.05 6.84
C THR A 10 0.83 -0.98 6.60
N MET A 11 0.58 -0.06 5.69
CA MET A 11 1.48 1.07 5.44
C MET A 11 1.63 1.94 6.68
N ARG A 12 0.53 2.22 7.35
CA ARG A 12 0.55 3.03 8.57
C ARG A 12 1.34 2.33 9.67
N SER A 13 1.15 1.03 9.80
CA SER A 13 1.87 0.24 10.81
C SER A 13 3.36 0.18 10.53
N ALA A 14 3.75 0.21 9.25
CA ALA A 14 5.16 0.20 8.88
C ALA A 14 5.89 1.47 9.30
N GLY A 15 5.17 2.59 9.35
CA GLY A 15 5.75 3.88 9.77
C GLY A 15 6.79 4.44 8.83
N LYS A 16 6.86 3.94 7.60
CA LYS A 16 7.83 4.38 6.60
C LYS A 16 7.30 4.03 5.20
N PRO A 17 7.82 4.66 4.15
CA PRO A 17 7.43 4.26 2.79
C PRO A 17 7.82 2.83 2.51
N VAL A 18 6.94 2.08 1.86
CA VAL A 18 7.15 0.66 1.57
C VAL A 18 6.76 0.36 0.13
N SER A 19 7.34 -0.71 -0.41
CA SER A 19 7.01 -1.16 -1.76
C SER A 19 5.83 -2.13 -1.71
N ALA A 20 5.26 -2.42 -2.88
CA ALA A 20 4.16 -3.39 -2.98
C ALA A 20 4.60 -4.76 -2.48
N GLY A 21 5.85 -5.15 -2.78
CA GLY A 21 6.37 -6.43 -2.30
C GLY A 21 6.46 -6.51 -0.78
N GLU A 22 6.88 -5.41 -0.15
CA GLU A 22 6.92 -5.34 1.31
C GLU A 22 5.52 -5.43 1.91
N ILE A 23 4.55 -4.75 1.30
CA ILE A 23 3.17 -4.80 1.75
C ILE A 23 2.61 -6.23 1.63
N ALA A 24 2.91 -6.92 0.52
CA ALA A 24 2.46 -8.29 0.36
C ALA A 24 3.00 -9.18 1.47
N THR A 25 4.27 -9.01 1.82
CA THR A 25 4.91 -9.77 2.89
C THR A 25 4.31 -9.43 4.25
N LEU A 26 4.15 -8.15 4.55
CA LEU A 26 3.68 -7.69 5.86
C LEU A 26 2.19 -7.99 6.07
N SER A 27 1.39 -7.87 5.03
CA SER A 27 -0.05 -8.08 5.14
C SER A 27 -0.47 -9.53 4.98
N GLY A 28 0.39 -10.34 4.36
CA GLY A 28 0.05 -11.72 4.04
C GLY A 28 -0.88 -11.85 2.85
N LEU A 29 -1.09 -10.78 2.10
CA LEU A 29 -1.95 -10.80 0.92
C LEU A 29 -1.16 -11.24 -0.32
N ASP A 30 -1.89 -11.78 -1.32
CA ASP A 30 -1.28 -12.09 -2.60
C ASP A 30 -0.79 -10.81 -3.28
N ARG A 31 0.31 -10.91 -4.01
CA ARG A 31 0.84 -9.77 -4.73
C ARG A 31 -0.19 -9.17 -5.69
N LYS A 32 -1.00 -10.02 -6.32
CA LYS A 32 -2.06 -9.54 -7.22
C LYS A 32 -3.07 -8.67 -6.49
N GLU A 33 -3.45 -9.08 -5.29
CA GLU A 33 -4.39 -8.30 -4.48
C GLU A 33 -3.76 -6.97 -4.07
N VAL A 34 -2.48 -6.99 -3.69
CA VAL A 34 -1.76 -5.79 -3.32
C VAL A 34 -1.67 -4.84 -4.51
N ASP A 35 -1.36 -5.35 -5.70
CA ASP A 35 -1.27 -4.52 -6.91
C ASP A 35 -2.61 -3.86 -7.24
N LYS A 36 -3.70 -4.58 -7.11
CA LYS A 36 -5.04 -4.02 -7.31
C LYS A 36 -5.36 -2.93 -6.29
N ALA A 37 -5.02 -3.19 -5.03
CA ALA A 37 -5.23 -2.23 -3.96
C ALA A 37 -4.41 -0.97 -4.20
N PHE A 38 -3.16 -1.12 -4.62
CA PHE A 38 -2.30 0.01 -4.94
C PHE A 38 -2.89 0.85 -6.06
N ALA A 39 -3.37 0.21 -7.13
CA ALA A 39 -3.98 0.91 -8.23
C ALA A 39 -5.19 1.75 -7.76
N GLN A 40 -6.02 1.16 -6.92
CA GLN A 40 -7.19 1.86 -6.38
C GLN A 40 -6.78 3.00 -5.47
N LEU A 41 -5.81 2.76 -4.58
CA LEU A 41 -5.35 3.78 -3.64
C LEU A 41 -4.68 4.96 -4.37
N LYS A 42 -3.92 4.68 -5.41
CA LYS A 42 -3.32 5.73 -6.24
C LYS A 42 -4.40 6.58 -6.92
N LYS A 43 -5.42 5.92 -7.45
CA LYS A 43 -6.53 6.59 -8.12
C LYS A 43 -7.30 7.48 -7.14
N ASP A 44 -7.48 7.01 -5.93
CA ASP A 44 -8.19 7.75 -4.89
C ASP A 44 -7.33 8.83 -4.24
N GLY A 45 -6.04 8.84 -4.50
CA GLY A 45 -5.14 9.78 -3.87
C GLY A 45 -4.87 9.46 -2.39
N ALA A 46 -5.11 8.23 -1.98
CA ALA A 46 -4.93 7.82 -0.59
C ALA A 46 -3.49 7.51 -0.23
N ILE A 47 -2.64 7.31 -1.23
CA ILE A 47 -1.21 7.04 -1.01
C ILE A 47 -0.38 7.93 -1.92
N VAL A 48 0.85 8.19 -1.51
CA VAL A 48 1.81 8.99 -2.29
C VAL A 48 3.14 8.25 -2.35
N SER A 49 3.92 8.58 -3.37
CA SER A 49 5.24 7.98 -3.55
C SER A 49 6.31 9.04 -3.28
N PRO A 50 6.79 9.15 -2.04
CA PRO A 50 7.82 10.14 -1.71
C PRO A 50 9.17 9.78 -2.32
N VAL A 51 9.40 8.50 -2.58
CA VAL A 51 10.61 8.04 -3.26
C VAL A 51 10.21 6.97 -4.26
N ARG A 52 11.09 6.72 -5.22
CA ARG A 52 10.83 5.77 -6.29
C ARG A 52 10.54 4.38 -5.72
N CYS A 53 9.48 3.77 -6.21
CA CYS A 53 9.07 2.40 -5.84
C CYS A 53 8.66 2.23 -4.38
N LYS A 54 8.48 3.33 -3.65
CA LYS A 54 8.04 3.30 -2.25
C LYS A 54 6.77 4.12 -2.11
N TRP A 55 5.88 3.67 -1.29
CA TRP A 55 4.58 4.30 -1.09
C TRP A 55 4.27 4.49 0.39
N GLN A 56 3.54 5.51 0.70
CA GLN A 56 3.09 5.77 2.08
C GLN A 56 1.70 6.39 2.03
N PRO A 57 0.93 6.32 3.14
CA PRO A 57 -0.36 6.99 3.18
C PRO A 57 -0.21 8.49 2.94
N ALA A 58 -1.18 9.07 2.23
CA ALA A 58 -1.14 10.49 1.88
C ALA A 58 -1.39 11.43 3.06
N GLU A 59 -1.75 10.92 4.20
CA GLU A 59 -2.02 11.73 5.39
C GLU A 59 -0.77 12.24 6.04
#